data_47ae77c0f722a827820a4dbd3c174268
#
_entry.id   47ae77c0f722a827820a4dbd3c174268
#
_cell.length_a   1.000
_cell.length_b   1.000
_cell.length_c   1.000
_cell.angle_alpha   90.00
_cell.angle_beta   90.00
_cell.angle_gamma   90.00
#
_symmetry.space_group_name_H-M   'P 1'
#
loop_
_entity.id
_entity.type
_entity.pdbx_description
1 polymer ?
#
loop_
_entity_poly.entity_id
_entity_poly.type
_entity_poly.pdbx_seq_one_letter_code
_entity_poly.pdbx_strand_id
1 'polypeptide(L)'
;NKEKVGHHAQVYDFYIDQRCFGKGYEEFYRRCQEEGTVFIRGKVAEITDQGQSEAEAGKLVAIAEDTLLGEQVRVPVDMVVLCSAMQARADTTEVGRLFGVNPGADGFFLEEHPKLGPLNTATDGVFLAGACQGPKDIPDTVAQASGAAAKSLSLATRGVVAVPSAISWIDPEICSGCQTCIDLCAYGAITFDARRQISVVNGALCKGCGSCSTACPANAAQVRHFQGRQIFAELDGILDALAAVG
;
A
#
# COMPACT_ATOMS: atom_id res chain seq x y z
N ASN A 1 -14.56 4.47 27.14
CA ASN A 1 -14.96 3.42 28.09
C ASN A 1 -15.45 4.00 29.44
N LYS A 2 -14.71 4.94 30.06
CA LYS A 2 -15.13 5.59 31.33
C LYS A 2 -16.53 6.19 31.27
N GLU A 3 -16.90 6.88 30.19
CA GLU A 3 -18.23 7.48 30.00
C GLU A 3 -19.36 6.43 30.00
N LYS A 4 -19.08 5.20 29.55
CA LYS A 4 -20.08 4.12 29.47
C LYS A 4 -20.12 3.25 30.71
N VAL A 5 -18.97 3.01 31.34
CA VAL A 5 -18.85 2.10 32.50
C VAL A 5 -19.02 2.87 33.81
N GLY A 6 -18.74 4.14 33.82
CA GLY A 6 -18.80 5.05 34.95
C GLY A 6 -17.46 5.70 35.27
N HIS A 7 -17.51 6.94 35.78
CA HIS A 7 -16.30 7.72 36.07
C HIS A 7 -15.40 7.14 37.17
N HIS A 8 -15.92 6.17 37.95
CA HIS A 8 -15.15 5.43 38.94
C HIS A 8 -14.26 4.33 38.34
N ALA A 9 -14.46 3.99 37.07
CA ALA A 9 -13.64 2.95 36.42
C ALA A 9 -12.21 3.47 36.19
N GLN A 10 -11.22 2.68 36.59
CA GLN A 10 -9.82 2.92 36.29
C GLN A 10 -9.51 2.27 34.93
N VAL A 11 -8.88 3.01 34.03
CA VAL A 11 -8.45 2.53 32.72
C VAL A 11 -6.91 2.54 32.65
N TYR A 12 -6.37 1.42 32.23
CA TYR A 12 -4.93 1.25 31.94
C TYR A 12 -4.75 0.99 30.46
N ASP A 13 -3.85 1.71 29.81
CA ASP A 13 -3.47 1.53 28.40
C ASP A 13 -2.01 1.11 28.34
N PHE A 14 -1.77 -0.12 27.91
CA PHE A 14 -0.43 -0.65 27.67
C PHE A 14 -0.06 -0.44 26.21
N TYR A 15 0.99 0.30 25.95
CA TYR A 15 1.41 0.66 24.60
C TYR A 15 2.91 0.46 24.37
N ILE A 16 3.28 0.19 23.12
CA ILE A 16 4.69 0.14 22.69
C ILE A 16 5.12 1.54 22.24
N ASP A 17 4.40 2.10 21.26
CA ASP A 17 4.59 3.46 20.73
C ASP A 17 3.24 4.17 20.66
N GLN A 18 3.12 5.32 21.32
CA GLN A 18 1.95 6.17 21.23
C GLN A 18 2.14 7.19 20.10
N ARG A 19 1.29 7.14 19.09
CA ARG A 19 1.34 8.05 17.94
C ARG A 19 -0.02 8.68 17.70
N CYS A 20 -0.12 9.99 17.91
CA CYS A 20 -1.36 10.77 17.81
C CYS A 20 -1.35 11.62 16.52
N PHE A 21 -1.12 11.00 15.35
CA PHE A 21 -0.94 11.70 14.07
C PHE A 21 -2.24 12.23 13.45
N GLY A 22 -3.40 11.73 13.86
CA GLY A 22 -4.69 12.17 13.35
C GLY A 22 -5.13 13.53 13.91
N LYS A 23 -6.02 14.23 13.20
CA LYS A 23 -6.55 15.51 13.64
C LYS A 23 -7.32 15.38 14.96
N GLY A 24 -6.88 16.09 15.99
CA GLY A 24 -7.48 16.09 17.32
C GLY A 24 -7.12 14.89 18.19
N TYR A 25 -6.23 13.99 17.75
CA TYR A 25 -5.85 12.80 18.51
C TYR A 25 -4.91 13.14 19.66
N GLU A 26 -4.04 14.14 19.51
CA GLU A 26 -3.16 14.59 20.60
C GLU A 26 -3.98 15.24 21.72
N GLU A 27 -4.97 16.05 21.39
CA GLU A 27 -5.89 16.65 22.35
C GLU A 27 -6.77 15.60 23.05
N PHE A 28 -7.17 14.57 22.31
CA PHE A 28 -7.89 13.43 22.90
C PHE A 28 -7.02 12.64 23.87
N TYR A 29 -5.77 12.38 23.53
CA TYR A 29 -4.80 11.70 24.39
C TYR A 29 -4.59 12.48 25.71
N ARG A 30 -4.36 13.80 25.64
CA ARG A 30 -4.23 14.67 26.82
C ARG A 30 -5.46 14.62 27.70
N ARG A 31 -6.64 14.73 27.09
CA ARG A 31 -7.91 14.62 27.83
C ARG A 31 -8.03 13.27 28.54
N CYS A 32 -7.67 12.18 27.90
CA CYS A 32 -7.68 10.86 28.55
C CYS A 32 -6.73 10.79 29.76
N GLN A 33 -5.57 11.44 29.69
CA GLN A 33 -4.64 11.55 30.83
C GLN A 33 -5.24 12.40 31.97
N GLU A 34 -5.80 13.56 31.64
CA GLU A 34 -6.46 14.44 32.61
C GLU A 34 -7.65 13.77 33.30
N GLU A 35 -8.36 12.90 32.59
CA GLU A 35 -9.44 12.07 33.14
C GLU A 35 -8.93 10.86 33.94
N GLY A 36 -7.62 10.72 34.10
CA GLY A 36 -6.98 9.68 34.92
C GLY A 36 -6.85 8.33 34.26
N THR A 37 -6.79 8.25 32.94
CA THR A 37 -6.29 7.04 32.25
C THR A 37 -4.80 6.89 32.48
N VAL A 38 -4.36 5.70 32.92
CA VAL A 38 -2.94 5.41 33.16
C VAL A 38 -2.36 4.77 31.90
N PHE A 39 -1.36 5.42 31.32
CA PHE A 39 -0.63 4.94 30.16
C PHE A 39 0.68 4.31 30.60
N ILE A 40 0.86 3.03 30.32
CA ILE A 40 2.05 2.24 30.70
C ILE A 40 2.79 1.84 29.42
N ARG A 41 4.02 2.32 29.28
CA ARG A 41 4.85 1.95 28.13
C ARG A 41 5.42 0.58 28.30
N GLY A 42 4.81 -0.41 27.67
CA GLY A 42 5.25 -1.80 27.74
C GLY A 42 4.30 -2.73 27.03
N LYS A 43 4.81 -3.86 26.58
CA LYS A 43 4.00 -4.91 25.99
C LYS A 43 3.51 -5.85 27.09
N VAL A 44 2.20 -6.09 27.15
CA VAL A 44 1.66 -7.13 28.03
C VAL A 44 2.19 -8.49 27.58
N ALA A 45 2.93 -9.14 28.46
CA ALA A 45 3.51 -10.45 28.22
C ALA A 45 2.55 -11.59 28.49
N GLU A 46 1.71 -11.42 29.54
CA GLU A 46 0.77 -12.44 30.00
C GLU A 46 -0.48 -11.79 30.60
N ILE A 47 -1.61 -12.44 30.41
CA ILE A 47 -2.85 -12.17 31.14
C ILE A 47 -3.23 -13.47 31.83
N THR A 48 -3.32 -13.45 33.16
CA THR A 48 -3.58 -14.62 33.98
C THR A 48 -4.73 -14.37 34.97
N ASP A 49 -5.38 -15.41 35.38
CA ASP A 49 -6.38 -15.43 36.50
C ASP A 49 -5.75 -15.92 37.83
N GLN A 50 -4.44 -16.24 37.80
CA GLN A 50 -3.70 -16.67 38.97
C GLN A 50 -3.19 -15.49 39.77
N GLY A 51 -3.98 -15.05 40.73
CA GLY A 51 -3.60 -14.00 41.67
C GLY A 51 -2.48 -14.44 42.63
N GLN A 52 -1.55 -13.54 42.93
CA GLN A 52 -0.46 -13.73 43.88
C GLN A 52 -0.68 -12.89 45.16
N SER A 53 -1.69 -12.05 45.19
CA SER A 53 -2.05 -11.17 46.30
C SER A 53 -3.56 -11.14 46.55
N GLU A 54 -3.95 -10.63 47.69
CA GLU A 54 -5.38 -10.42 48.04
C GLU A 54 -6.07 -9.42 47.05
N ALA A 55 -5.32 -8.44 46.56
CA ALA A 55 -5.81 -7.48 45.57
C ALA A 55 -6.08 -8.06 44.17
N GLU A 56 -5.43 -9.18 43.85
CA GLU A 56 -5.56 -9.90 42.58
C GLU A 56 -6.63 -11.01 42.67
N ALA A 57 -7.13 -11.32 43.85
CA ALA A 57 -8.08 -12.43 44.05
C ALA A 57 -9.36 -12.21 43.23
N GLY A 58 -9.69 -13.19 42.37
CA GLY A 58 -10.88 -13.14 41.50
C GLY A 58 -10.85 -12.17 40.35
N LYS A 59 -9.67 -11.61 40.03
CA LYS A 59 -9.46 -10.67 38.90
C LYS A 59 -8.55 -11.27 37.82
N LEU A 60 -8.59 -10.70 36.63
CA LEU A 60 -7.56 -10.88 35.63
C LEU A 60 -6.35 -10.00 35.98
N VAL A 61 -5.16 -10.52 35.82
CA VAL A 61 -3.92 -9.79 36.08
C VAL A 61 -3.15 -9.63 34.79
N ALA A 62 -2.96 -8.39 34.35
CA ALA A 62 -2.10 -8.06 33.24
C ALA A 62 -0.66 -7.90 33.73
N ILE A 63 0.26 -8.69 33.18
CA ILE A 63 1.68 -8.70 33.52
C ILE A 63 2.46 -8.07 32.38
N ALA A 64 3.19 -7.01 32.66
CA ALA A 64 3.99 -6.29 31.69
C ALA A 64 5.29 -5.76 32.32
N GLU A 65 6.26 -5.44 31.51
CA GLU A 65 7.38 -4.59 31.90
C GLU A 65 7.01 -3.14 31.61
N ASP A 66 7.06 -2.26 32.62
CA ASP A 66 7.06 -0.82 32.39
C ASP A 66 8.47 -0.41 31.95
N THR A 67 8.64 -0.15 30.65
CA THR A 67 9.95 0.15 30.07
C THR A 67 10.50 1.55 30.45
N LEU A 68 9.66 2.41 31.04
CA LEU A 68 10.10 3.71 31.56
C LEU A 68 10.67 3.58 32.98
N LEU A 69 10.08 2.70 33.78
CA LEU A 69 10.53 2.41 35.14
C LEU A 69 11.58 1.31 35.19
N GLY A 70 11.63 0.44 34.17
CA GLY A 70 12.49 -0.74 34.14
C GLY A 70 12.04 -1.84 35.11
N GLU A 71 10.76 -1.87 35.46
CA GLU A 71 10.21 -2.78 36.45
C GLU A 71 9.03 -3.60 35.86
N GLN A 72 8.88 -4.83 36.35
CA GLN A 72 7.71 -5.63 36.03
C GLN A 72 6.52 -5.14 36.86
N VAL A 73 5.42 -4.87 36.16
CA VAL A 73 4.15 -4.46 36.76
C VAL A 73 3.10 -5.57 36.64
N ARG A 74 2.29 -5.72 37.69
CA ARG A 74 1.13 -6.61 37.72
C ARG A 74 -0.09 -5.77 38.03
N VAL A 75 -1.02 -5.70 37.08
CA VAL A 75 -2.18 -4.82 37.19
C VAL A 75 -3.44 -5.70 37.24
N PRO A 76 -4.12 -5.79 38.39
CA PRO A 76 -5.38 -6.50 38.50
C PRO A 76 -6.51 -5.67 37.87
N VAL A 77 -7.29 -6.33 37.00
CA VAL A 77 -8.39 -5.70 36.25
C VAL A 77 -9.61 -6.61 36.18
N ASP A 78 -10.77 -6.01 36.03
CA ASP A 78 -12.04 -6.75 35.90
C ASP A 78 -12.33 -7.11 34.44
N MET A 79 -11.70 -6.38 33.49
CA MET A 79 -11.89 -6.58 32.06
C MET A 79 -10.61 -6.25 31.29
N VAL A 80 -10.30 -7.05 30.29
CA VAL A 80 -9.21 -6.79 29.32
C VAL A 80 -9.82 -6.59 27.95
N VAL A 81 -9.43 -5.48 27.29
CA VAL A 81 -9.79 -5.18 25.91
C VAL A 81 -8.57 -5.36 25.03
N LEU A 82 -8.64 -6.30 24.10
CA LEU A 82 -7.55 -6.55 23.15
C LEU A 82 -7.63 -5.58 21.96
N CYS A 83 -6.60 -4.78 21.80
CA CYS A 83 -6.44 -3.90 20.63
C CYS A 83 -5.68 -4.66 19.54
N SER A 84 -6.38 -5.52 18.80
CA SER A 84 -5.80 -6.36 17.77
C SER A 84 -5.35 -5.54 16.56
N ALA A 85 -4.22 -5.91 15.97
CA ALA A 85 -3.73 -5.32 14.73
C ALA A 85 -4.56 -5.79 13.53
N MET A 86 -4.60 -4.96 12.47
CA MET A 86 -5.13 -5.36 11.18
C MET A 86 -4.05 -6.08 10.38
N GLN A 87 -4.41 -7.21 9.79
CA GLN A 87 -3.56 -7.95 8.88
C GLN A 87 -4.18 -7.98 7.48
N ALA A 88 -3.35 -8.04 6.47
CA ALA A 88 -3.81 -8.27 5.11
C ALA A 88 -4.52 -9.64 5.01
N ARG A 89 -5.51 -9.73 4.13
CA ARG A 89 -6.24 -10.98 3.92
C ARG A 89 -5.35 -12.03 3.26
N ALA A 90 -5.60 -13.30 3.58
CA ALA A 90 -4.83 -14.41 3.01
C ALA A 90 -5.01 -14.54 1.48
N ASP A 91 -6.15 -14.08 0.94
CA ASP A 91 -6.48 -14.11 -0.48
C ASP A 91 -6.00 -12.87 -1.26
N THR A 92 -5.27 -11.94 -0.65
CA THR A 92 -4.79 -10.69 -1.28
C THR A 92 -4.02 -10.95 -2.58
N THR A 93 -3.16 -11.97 -2.60
CA THR A 93 -2.38 -12.31 -3.80
C THR A 93 -3.29 -12.78 -4.97
N GLU A 94 -4.31 -13.56 -4.68
CA GLU A 94 -5.27 -14.04 -5.69
C GLU A 94 -6.10 -12.87 -6.25
N VAL A 95 -6.66 -12.06 -5.37
CA VAL A 95 -7.40 -10.84 -5.76
C VAL A 95 -6.51 -9.88 -6.54
N GLY A 96 -5.25 -9.71 -6.12
CA GLY A 96 -4.27 -8.89 -6.81
C GLY A 96 -4.04 -9.33 -8.26
N ARG A 97 -3.96 -10.64 -8.51
CA ARG A 97 -3.83 -11.19 -9.87
C ARG A 97 -5.06 -10.94 -10.74
N LEU A 98 -6.26 -11.02 -10.16
CA LEU A 98 -7.51 -10.77 -10.89
C LEU A 98 -7.62 -9.31 -11.37
N PHE A 99 -7.16 -8.36 -10.58
CA PHE A 99 -7.27 -6.93 -10.87
C PHE A 99 -5.96 -6.28 -11.37
N GLY A 100 -4.87 -7.05 -11.46
CA GLY A 100 -3.56 -6.52 -11.86
C GLY A 100 -2.97 -5.54 -10.83
N VAL A 101 -3.22 -5.78 -9.54
CA VAL A 101 -2.73 -4.96 -8.43
C VAL A 101 -1.75 -5.75 -7.59
N ASN A 102 -0.57 -5.20 -7.33
CA ASN A 102 0.46 -5.88 -6.56
C ASN A 102 0.32 -5.59 -5.06
N PRO A 103 0.44 -6.61 -4.20
CA PRO A 103 0.60 -6.41 -2.77
C PRO A 103 2.02 -5.97 -2.42
N GLY A 104 2.17 -5.19 -1.35
CA GLY A 104 3.44 -4.86 -0.72
C GLY A 104 4.02 -6.00 0.11
N ALA A 105 5.17 -5.76 0.73
CA ALA A 105 5.82 -6.72 1.62
C ALA A 105 4.99 -7.04 2.88
N ASP A 106 4.10 -6.15 3.26
CA ASP A 106 3.14 -6.28 4.37
C ASP A 106 1.84 -7.01 3.98
N GLY A 107 1.70 -7.36 2.69
CA GLY A 107 0.55 -8.05 2.13
C GLY A 107 -0.64 -7.16 1.77
N PHE A 108 -0.61 -5.86 2.04
CA PHE A 108 -1.63 -4.91 1.59
C PHE A 108 -1.38 -4.45 0.16
N PHE A 109 -2.44 -3.99 -0.54
CA PHE A 109 -2.29 -3.51 -1.91
C PHE A 109 -1.53 -2.19 -1.97
N LEU A 110 -0.63 -2.08 -2.96
CA LEU A 110 0.14 -0.88 -3.20
C LEU A 110 -0.62 0.11 -4.09
N GLU A 111 -0.60 1.36 -3.68
CA GLU A 111 -0.99 2.49 -4.51
C GLU A 111 0.06 2.77 -5.61
N GLU A 112 -0.36 3.47 -6.65
CA GLU A 112 0.52 3.91 -7.74
C GLU A 112 1.67 4.79 -7.23
N HIS A 113 1.36 5.72 -6.32
CA HIS A 113 2.35 6.57 -5.66
C HIS A 113 1.78 7.15 -4.36
N PRO A 114 2.47 7.05 -3.21
CA PRO A 114 1.92 7.42 -1.91
C PRO A 114 1.50 8.89 -1.78
N LYS A 115 2.10 9.80 -2.56
CA LYS A 115 1.77 11.24 -2.52
C LYS A 115 0.96 11.71 -3.74
N LEU A 116 1.27 11.23 -4.93
CA LEU A 116 0.71 11.73 -6.18
C LEU A 116 -0.50 10.91 -6.69
N GLY A 117 -0.56 9.63 -6.32
CA GLY A 117 -1.63 8.72 -6.71
C GLY A 117 -2.08 7.81 -5.57
N PRO A 118 -2.44 8.34 -4.37
CA PRO A 118 -2.68 7.52 -3.16
C PRO A 118 -3.93 6.63 -3.25
N LEU A 119 -4.78 6.87 -4.23
CA LEU A 119 -6.00 6.07 -4.47
C LEU A 119 -5.90 5.23 -5.74
N ASN A 120 -4.95 5.55 -6.62
CA ASN A 120 -4.76 4.85 -7.87
C ASN A 120 -3.96 3.57 -7.63
N THR A 121 -4.12 2.60 -8.52
CA THR A 121 -3.22 1.46 -8.63
C THR A 121 -2.39 1.58 -9.90
N ALA A 122 -1.44 0.68 -10.08
CA ALA A 122 -0.69 0.57 -11.35
C ALA A 122 -1.60 0.23 -12.54
N THR A 123 -2.81 -0.27 -12.29
CA THR A 123 -3.82 -0.59 -13.31
C THR A 123 -4.85 0.51 -13.39
N ASP A 124 -4.98 1.13 -14.58
CA ASP A 124 -5.96 2.20 -14.79
C ASP A 124 -7.39 1.70 -14.58
N GLY A 125 -8.21 2.50 -13.90
CA GLY A 125 -9.59 2.16 -13.59
C GLY A 125 -9.79 1.32 -12.34
N VAL A 126 -8.71 0.89 -11.70
CA VAL A 126 -8.73 0.20 -10.41
C VAL A 126 -8.25 1.15 -9.32
N PHE A 127 -9.06 1.34 -8.30
CA PHE A 127 -8.79 2.28 -7.20
C PHE A 127 -8.80 1.56 -5.87
N LEU A 128 -8.01 2.06 -4.92
CA LEU A 128 -7.94 1.55 -3.56
C LEU A 128 -8.79 2.42 -2.61
N ALA A 129 -9.51 1.77 -1.71
CA ALA A 129 -10.27 2.43 -0.66
C ALA A 129 -10.29 1.60 0.62
N GLY A 130 -9.97 2.24 1.74
CA GLY A 130 -10.02 1.62 3.07
C GLY A 130 -8.87 0.69 3.40
N ALA A 131 -9.13 -0.27 4.27
CA ALA A 131 -8.12 -1.14 4.88
C ALA A 131 -7.46 -2.14 3.92
N CYS A 132 -7.86 -2.21 2.66
CA CYS A 132 -7.17 -3.03 1.66
C CYS A 132 -5.76 -2.50 1.30
N GLN A 133 -5.52 -1.19 1.51
CA GLN A 133 -4.22 -0.55 1.30
C GLN A 133 -3.33 -0.57 2.54
N GLY A 134 -3.91 -0.71 3.72
CA GLY A 134 -3.21 -0.71 5.00
C GLY A 134 -4.16 -0.43 6.16
N PRO A 135 -3.71 -0.61 7.41
CA PRO A 135 -4.50 -0.27 8.59
C PRO A 135 -4.95 1.20 8.56
N LYS A 136 -6.25 1.43 8.76
CA LYS A 136 -6.88 2.76 8.75
C LYS A 136 -7.99 2.84 9.77
N ASP A 137 -8.24 4.05 10.26
CA ASP A 137 -9.43 4.35 11.03
C ASP A 137 -10.67 4.57 10.12
N ILE A 138 -11.82 4.76 10.75
CA ILE A 138 -13.08 4.95 10.01
C ILE A 138 -13.10 6.29 9.25
N PRO A 139 -12.70 7.43 9.84
CA PRO A 139 -12.63 8.71 9.14
C PRO A 139 -11.77 8.67 7.87
N ASP A 140 -10.57 8.12 7.96
CA ASP A 140 -9.65 7.99 6.83
C ASP A 140 -10.21 7.03 5.76
N THR A 141 -10.84 5.93 6.20
CA THR A 141 -11.51 4.98 5.29
C THR A 141 -12.62 5.65 4.49
N VAL A 142 -13.47 6.45 5.15
CA VAL A 142 -14.58 7.17 4.49
C VAL A 142 -14.05 8.24 3.54
N ALA A 143 -13.05 9.01 3.96
CA ALA A 143 -12.41 10.02 3.11
C ALA A 143 -11.79 9.37 1.84
N GLN A 144 -11.11 8.26 2.02
CA GLN A 144 -10.51 7.51 0.91
C GLN A 144 -11.56 6.90 -0.02
N ALA A 145 -12.65 6.34 0.52
CA ALA A 145 -13.76 5.82 -0.27
C ALA A 145 -14.43 6.92 -1.12
N SER A 146 -14.64 8.11 -0.55
CA SER A 146 -15.18 9.26 -1.26
C SER A 146 -14.25 9.71 -2.40
N GLY A 147 -12.94 9.73 -2.15
CA GLY A 147 -11.94 10.03 -3.17
C GLY A 147 -11.91 9.00 -4.30
N ALA A 148 -11.97 7.70 -3.98
CA ALA A 148 -12.01 6.63 -4.97
C ALA A 148 -13.28 6.70 -5.83
N ALA A 149 -14.44 6.99 -5.22
CA ALA A 149 -15.68 7.20 -5.95
C ALA A 149 -15.59 8.40 -6.92
N ALA A 150 -15.01 9.52 -6.48
CA ALA A 150 -14.80 10.69 -7.35
C ALA A 150 -13.86 10.38 -8.52
N LYS A 151 -12.79 9.60 -8.31
CA LYS A 151 -11.89 9.12 -9.38
C LYS A 151 -12.62 8.23 -10.38
N SER A 152 -13.41 7.27 -9.90
CA SER A 152 -14.21 6.39 -10.75
C SER A 152 -15.22 7.18 -11.60
N LEU A 153 -15.91 8.13 -10.98
CA LEU A 153 -16.86 9.02 -11.68
C LEU A 153 -16.16 9.88 -12.74
N SER A 154 -14.98 10.40 -12.45
CA SER A 154 -14.17 11.16 -13.40
C SER A 154 -13.83 10.37 -14.66
N LEU A 155 -13.51 9.09 -14.54
CA LEU A 155 -13.30 8.21 -15.70
C LEU A 155 -14.58 7.96 -16.47
N ALA A 156 -15.67 7.64 -15.78
CA ALA A 156 -16.97 7.37 -16.40
C ALA A 156 -17.51 8.58 -17.17
N THR A 157 -17.31 9.80 -16.65
CA THR A 157 -17.79 11.03 -17.30
C THR A 157 -16.91 11.48 -18.47
N ARG A 158 -15.60 11.27 -18.40
CA ARG A 158 -14.69 11.62 -19.49
C ARG A 158 -14.80 10.68 -20.68
N GLY A 159 -15.14 9.42 -20.46
CA GLY A 159 -15.22 8.39 -21.51
C GLY A 159 -13.89 8.08 -22.20
N VAL A 160 -12.79 8.67 -21.74
CA VAL A 160 -11.45 8.48 -22.29
C VAL A 160 -10.42 8.37 -21.17
N VAL A 161 -9.41 7.54 -21.39
CA VAL A 161 -8.24 7.38 -20.51
C VAL A 161 -7.01 7.89 -21.26
N ALA A 162 -6.25 8.76 -20.63
CA ALA A 162 -4.96 9.20 -21.18
C ALA A 162 -3.92 8.10 -20.89
N VAL A 163 -3.35 7.54 -21.96
CA VAL A 163 -2.25 6.57 -21.84
C VAL A 163 -0.91 7.27 -22.08
N PRO A 164 0.19 6.78 -21.47
CA PRO A 164 1.53 7.30 -21.74
C PRO A 164 1.87 7.22 -23.25
N SER A 165 2.52 8.22 -23.79
CA SER A 165 2.98 8.19 -25.18
C SER A 165 4.12 7.19 -25.40
N ALA A 166 4.92 6.96 -24.39
CA ALA A 166 6.06 6.03 -24.39
C ALA A 166 5.63 4.57 -24.12
N ILE A 167 4.69 4.05 -24.90
CA ILE A 167 4.27 2.65 -24.83
C ILE A 167 5.18 1.74 -25.64
N SER A 168 5.24 0.46 -25.21
CA SER A 168 5.95 -0.55 -25.99
C SER A 168 5.19 -0.89 -27.28
N TRP A 169 5.92 -1.30 -28.29
CA TRP A 169 5.39 -1.92 -29.49
C TRP A 169 6.31 -3.08 -29.91
N ILE A 170 5.79 -4.02 -30.65
CA ILE A 170 6.55 -5.20 -31.13
C ILE A 170 6.59 -5.16 -32.63
N ASP A 171 7.80 -5.20 -33.18
CA ASP A 171 8.03 -5.30 -34.62
C ASP A 171 7.64 -6.70 -35.10
N PRO A 172 6.61 -6.82 -35.95
CA PRO A 172 6.13 -8.11 -36.40
C PRO A 172 7.10 -8.83 -37.35
N GLU A 173 7.98 -8.08 -38.01
CA GLU A 173 8.90 -8.65 -39.02
C GLU A 173 10.06 -9.40 -38.37
N ILE A 174 10.46 -9.00 -37.16
CA ILE A 174 11.60 -9.59 -36.44
C ILE A 174 11.19 -10.35 -35.17
N CYS A 175 9.90 -10.32 -34.82
CA CYS A 175 9.42 -11.05 -33.66
C CYS A 175 9.51 -12.56 -33.86
N SER A 176 10.27 -13.26 -33.01
CA SER A 176 10.45 -14.71 -33.05
C SER A 176 9.33 -15.51 -32.37
N GLY A 177 8.35 -14.85 -31.76
CA GLY A 177 7.25 -15.52 -31.05
C GLY A 177 7.65 -16.25 -29.75
N CYS A 178 8.81 -15.91 -29.17
CA CYS A 178 9.34 -16.58 -27.98
C CYS A 178 8.56 -16.34 -26.68
N GLN A 179 7.63 -15.40 -26.65
CA GLN A 179 6.71 -15.05 -25.56
C GLN A 179 7.37 -14.54 -24.27
N THR A 180 8.68 -14.44 -24.17
CA THR A 180 9.41 -13.93 -22.99
C THR A 180 8.87 -12.58 -22.49
N CYS A 181 8.47 -11.69 -23.41
CA CYS A 181 7.90 -10.39 -23.07
C CYS A 181 6.52 -10.48 -22.39
N ILE A 182 5.77 -11.57 -22.56
CA ILE A 182 4.47 -11.79 -21.95
C ILE A 182 4.67 -12.10 -20.46
N ASP A 183 5.54 -13.03 -20.15
CA ASP A 183 5.81 -13.50 -18.78
C ASP A 183 6.40 -12.39 -17.90
N LEU A 184 7.15 -11.45 -18.51
CA LEU A 184 7.76 -10.31 -17.84
C LEU A 184 6.84 -9.12 -17.69
N CYS A 185 5.68 -9.11 -18.34
CA CYS A 185 4.79 -7.95 -18.29
C CYS A 185 3.96 -7.91 -17.02
N ALA A 186 4.39 -7.14 -16.02
CA ALA A 186 3.66 -6.96 -14.75
C ALA A 186 2.24 -6.39 -14.93
N TYR A 187 1.95 -5.75 -16.07
CA TYR A 187 0.66 -5.12 -16.36
C TYR A 187 -0.25 -5.97 -17.25
N GLY A 188 0.16 -7.18 -17.63
CA GLY A 188 -0.62 -8.03 -18.54
C GLY A 188 -0.91 -7.37 -19.89
N ALA A 189 -0.08 -6.42 -20.30
CA ALA A 189 -0.31 -5.61 -21.51
C ALA A 189 0.10 -6.32 -22.81
N ILE A 190 0.67 -7.52 -22.75
CA ILE A 190 1.18 -8.24 -23.92
C ILE A 190 0.48 -9.58 -24.02
N THR A 191 -0.02 -9.90 -25.21
CA THR A 191 -0.68 -11.15 -25.53
C THR A 191 -0.04 -11.81 -26.74
N PHE A 192 -0.23 -13.12 -26.91
CA PHE A 192 0.24 -13.86 -28.07
C PHE A 192 -0.83 -14.00 -29.13
N ASP A 193 -0.53 -13.54 -30.34
CA ASP A 193 -1.37 -13.81 -31.51
C ASP A 193 -0.96 -15.12 -32.16
N ALA A 194 -1.74 -16.16 -31.89
CA ALA A 194 -1.46 -17.51 -32.38
C ALA A 194 -1.57 -17.65 -33.93
N ARG A 195 -2.30 -16.73 -34.61
CA ARG A 195 -2.40 -16.76 -36.08
C ARG A 195 -1.15 -16.21 -36.73
N ARG A 196 -0.62 -15.12 -36.17
CA ARG A 196 0.56 -14.43 -36.68
C ARG A 196 1.87 -14.96 -36.06
N GLN A 197 1.77 -15.76 -35.01
CA GLN A 197 2.90 -16.28 -34.23
C GLN A 197 3.80 -15.17 -33.65
N ILE A 198 3.19 -14.07 -33.24
CA ILE A 198 3.88 -12.89 -32.66
C ILE A 198 3.22 -12.44 -31.37
N SER A 199 3.98 -11.77 -30.53
CA SER A 199 3.42 -11.05 -29.36
C SER A 199 2.86 -9.70 -29.80
N VAL A 200 1.77 -9.26 -29.16
CA VAL A 200 1.05 -7.99 -29.47
C VAL A 200 0.87 -7.19 -28.17
N VAL A 201 1.12 -5.90 -28.24
CA VAL A 201 0.96 -4.99 -27.09
C VAL A 201 -0.42 -4.32 -27.12
N ASN A 202 -1.15 -4.42 -26.01
CA ASN A 202 -2.30 -3.58 -25.75
C ASN A 202 -1.82 -2.23 -25.19
N GLY A 203 -1.86 -1.19 -26.01
CA GLY A 203 -1.40 0.15 -25.64
C GLY A 203 -2.15 0.78 -24.47
N ALA A 204 -3.42 0.38 -24.23
CA ALA A 204 -4.21 0.89 -23.11
C ALA A 204 -3.73 0.36 -21.75
N LEU A 205 -3.14 -0.83 -21.72
CA LEU A 205 -2.61 -1.44 -20.49
C LEU A 205 -1.11 -1.18 -20.30
N CYS A 206 -0.40 -0.81 -21.38
CA CYS A 206 1.05 -0.63 -21.35
C CYS A 206 1.45 0.64 -20.59
N LYS A 207 2.32 0.52 -19.60
CA LYS A 207 2.87 1.62 -18.80
C LYS A 207 4.27 2.10 -19.26
N GLY A 208 4.77 1.57 -20.39
CA GLY A 208 6.06 2.00 -20.95
C GLY A 208 7.29 1.69 -20.10
N CYS A 209 7.24 0.72 -19.19
CA CYS A 209 8.33 0.42 -18.25
C CYS A 209 9.61 -0.13 -18.91
N GLY A 210 9.55 -0.58 -20.17
CA GLY A 210 10.70 -1.08 -20.93
C GLY A 210 11.17 -2.51 -20.64
N SER A 211 10.63 -3.21 -19.65
CA SER A 211 11.07 -4.57 -19.27
C SER A 211 11.02 -5.56 -20.45
N CYS A 212 9.99 -5.48 -21.28
CA CYS A 212 9.87 -6.32 -22.48
C CYS A 212 10.93 -6.01 -23.53
N SER A 213 11.34 -4.73 -23.66
CA SER A 213 12.37 -4.30 -24.61
C SER A 213 13.75 -4.80 -24.20
N THR A 214 14.10 -4.71 -22.93
CA THR A 214 15.40 -5.16 -22.42
C THR A 214 15.57 -6.66 -22.48
N ALA A 215 14.48 -7.42 -22.36
CA ALA A 215 14.51 -8.88 -22.34
C ALA A 215 14.27 -9.56 -23.71
N CYS A 216 13.99 -8.78 -24.75
CA CYS A 216 13.69 -9.33 -26.07
C CYS A 216 14.96 -9.81 -26.81
N PRO A 217 15.14 -11.15 -27.01
CA PRO A 217 16.35 -11.66 -27.64
C PRO A 217 16.46 -11.28 -29.11
N ALA A 218 15.32 -11.06 -29.80
CA ALA A 218 15.27 -10.62 -31.19
C ALA A 218 15.28 -9.08 -31.35
N ASN A 219 15.30 -8.33 -30.25
CA ASN A 219 15.15 -6.86 -30.24
C ASN A 219 13.87 -6.36 -30.95
N ALA A 220 12.85 -7.20 -31.03
CA ALA A 220 11.57 -6.88 -31.64
C ALA A 220 10.69 -5.98 -30.76
N ALA A 221 10.77 -6.13 -29.44
CA ALA A 221 10.04 -5.30 -28.50
C ALA A 221 10.83 -4.00 -28.26
N GLN A 222 10.20 -2.87 -28.55
CA GLN A 222 10.79 -1.54 -28.41
C GLN A 222 9.83 -0.59 -27.70
N VAL A 223 10.35 0.50 -27.16
CA VAL A 223 9.54 1.55 -26.52
C VAL A 223 9.52 2.78 -27.44
N ARG A 224 8.33 3.31 -27.69
CA ARG A 224 8.17 4.55 -28.49
C ARG A 224 8.94 5.69 -27.79
N HIS A 225 9.52 6.54 -28.57
CA HIS A 225 10.38 7.68 -28.16
C HIS A 225 11.75 7.28 -27.60
N PHE A 226 12.06 5.96 -27.43
CA PHE A 226 13.35 5.46 -26.94
C PHE A 226 13.99 4.46 -27.91
N GLN A 227 13.73 4.60 -29.20
CA GLN A 227 14.40 3.80 -30.21
C GLN A 227 15.84 4.27 -30.40
N GLY A 228 16.77 3.35 -30.70
CA GLY A 228 18.18 3.66 -30.85
C GLY A 228 18.45 4.85 -31.77
N ARG A 229 17.76 4.93 -32.93
CA ARG A 229 17.88 6.07 -33.88
C ARG A 229 17.49 7.42 -33.27
N GLN A 230 16.52 7.44 -32.34
CA GLN A 230 16.07 8.68 -31.68
C GLN A 230 17.09 9.11 -30.63
N ILE A 231 17.60 8.14 -29.83
CA ILE A 231 18.66 8.42 -28.86
C ILE A 231 19.93 8.94 -29.53
N PHE A 232 20.34 8.34 -30.65
CA PHE A 232 21.50 8.82 -31.39
C PHE A 232 21.27 10.22 -31.95
N ALA A 233 20.08 10.51 -32.49
CA ALA A 233 19.76 11.85 -32.97
C ALA A 233 19.77 12.90 -31.86
N GLU A 234 19.34 12.55 -30.65
CA GLU A 234 19.44 13.42 -29.46
C GLU A 234 20.90 13.67 -29.08
N LEU A 235 21.73 12.62 -29.09
CA LEU A 235 23.16 12.75 -28.80
C LEU A 235 23.88 13.62 -29.83
N ASP A 236 23.61 13.42 -31.12
CA ASP A 236 24.16 14.26 -32.20
C ASP A 236 23.76 15.73 -32.01
N GLY A 237 22.46 15.99 -31.72
CA GLY A 237 22.00 17.36 -31.47
C GLY A 237 22.64 18.01 -30.23
N ILE A 238 22.93 17.27 -29.17
CA ILE A 238 23.66 17.78 -28.01
C ILE A 238 25.11 18.10 -28.37
N LEU A 239 25.78 17.23 -29.11
CA LEU A 239 27.18 17.42 -29.54
C LEU A 239 27.32 18.62 -30.46
N ASP A 240 26.40 18.78 -31.42
CA ASP A 240 26.37 19.93 -32.31
C ASP A 240 26.15 21.25 -31.53
N ALA A 241 25.24 21.25 -30.57
CA ALA A 241 24.99 22.39 -29.69
C ALA A 241 26.24 22.78 -28.87
N LEU A 242 26.95 21.78 -28.33
CA LEU A 242 28.21 22.01 -27.60
C LEU A 242 29.32 22.52 -28.47
N ALA A 243 29.43 22.01 -29.70
CA ALA A 243 30.41 22.49 -30.70
C ALA A 243 30.14 23.95 -31.18
N ALA A 244 28.87 24.39 -31.13
CA ALA A 244 28.49 25.74 -31.50
C ALA A 244 28.76 26.80 -30.41
N VAL A 245 29.01 26.38 -29.17
CA VAL A 245 29.28 27.26 -28.01
C VAL A 245 30.78 27.41 -27.72
N GLY A 246 31.62 26.54 -28.24
CA GLY A 246 33.09 26.60 -28.13
C GLY A 246 33.73 27.27 -29.29
#